data_cd36f35ec6d4cf9aa06cd9c286ec2b26
#
_entry.id   cd36f35ec6d4cf9aa06cd9c286ec2b26
#
_cell.length_a   1.000
_cell.length_b   1.000
_cell.length_c   1.000
_cell.angle_alpha   90.00
_cell.angle_beta   90.00
_cell.angle_gamma   90.00
#
_symmetry.space_group_name_H-M   'P 1'
#
loop_
_entity.id
_entity.type
_entity.pdbx_description
1 polymer ?
#
loop_
_entity_poly.entity_id
_entity_poly.type
_entity_poly.pdbx_seq_one_letter_code
_entity_poly.pdbx_strand_id
1 'polypeptide(L)'
;KIQYGEKMKIKVGDKLDNIKLKSISGEDFELNKVKGKKILLSFYRFAACPMCNLRINELIKSYESFGKNFIHVAIFDSKVDNLKRFTSKHNAPFPILADEKYEYFSKYDVEKSFVRFLWSQIIRANRQFKGYFKGYLPIAFKGGITTMPVDVLINEDGVVERVKYAKDLSDHIPVKDLIKFSN
;
A
#
# COMPACT_ATOMS: atom_id res chain seq x y z
N LYS A 1 -11.08 -15.22 20.54
CA LYS A 1 -10.99 -13.73 20.54
C LYS A 1 -9.54 -13.39 20.27
N ILE A 2 -9.24 -12.90 19.06
CA ILE A 2 -7.90 -12.37 18.73
C ILE A 2 -7.80 -11.06 19.50
N GLN A 3 -6.89 -10.98 20.45
CA GLN A 3 -6.61 -9.77 21.24
C GLN A 3 -5.78 -8.86 20.31
N TYR A 4 -6.46 -7.97 19.60
CA TYR A 4 -5.77 -6.89 18.87
C TYR A 4 -5.15 -5.97 19.91
N GLY A 5 -3.82 -5.79 19.84
CA GLY A 5 -3.08 -4.82 20.65
C GLY A 5 -3.66 -3.41 20.43
N GLU A 6 -3.27 -2.47 21.29
CA GLU A 6 -3.70 -1.07 21.19
C GLU A 6 -3.49 -0.53 19.75
N LYS A 7 -4.54 0.06 19.18
CA LYS A 7 -4.46 0.72 17.87
C LYS A 7 -3.56 1.95 17.97
N MET A 8 -2.59 2.03 17.08
CA MET A 8 -1.59 3.10 17.09
C MET A 8 -1.43 3.69 15.69
N LYS A 9 -1.71 4.99 15.55
CA LYS A 9 -1.33 5.70 14.31
C LYS A 9 0.18 5.83 14.22
N ILE A 10 0.73 5.47 13.07
CA ILE A 10 2.14 5.68 12.76
C ILE A 10 2.45 7.17 12.75
N LYS A 11 3.57 7.56 13.37
CA LYS A 11 4.06 8.95 13.44
C LYS A 11 5.52 9.01 13.00
N VAL A 12 5.95 10.21 12.62
CA VAL A 12 7.36 10.48 12.37
C VAL A 12 8.17 10.22 13.64
N GLY A 13 9.28 9.52 13.51
CA GLY A 13 10.14 9.08 14.62
C GLY A 13 9.86 7.67 15.13
N ASP A 14 8.72 7.08 14.76
CA ASP A 14 8.40 5.71 15.18
C ASP A 14 9.33 4.67 14.52
N LYS A 15 9.53 3.56 15.22
CA LYS A 15 10.06 2.31 14.64
C LYS A 15 8.95 1.28 14.59
N LEU A 16 8.68 0.77 13.40
CA LEU A 16 7.61 -0.21 13.23
C LEU A 16 8.05 -1.60 13.70
N ASP A 17 7.09 -2.35 14.25
CA ASP A 17 7.30 -3.76 14.54
C ASP A 17 7.54 -4.56 13.24
N ASN A 18 8.11 -5.76 13.42
CA ASN A 18 8.34 -6.65 12.29
C ASN A 18 7.02 -7.10 11.66
N ILE A 19 6.74 -6.64 10.46
CA ILE A 19 5.58 -7.05 9.67
C ILE A 19 5.92 -8.37 9.00
N LYS A 20 5.10 -9.41 9.26
CA LYS A 20 5.24 -10.74 8.65
C LYS A 20 3.97 -11.07 7.88
N LEU A 21 4.07 -11.12 6.57
CA LEU A 21 2.93 -11.37 5.67
C LEU A 21 3.34 -12.23 4.49
N LYS A 22 2.37 -12.94 3.92
CA LYS A 22 2.56 -13.71 2.69
C LYS A 22 2.59 -12.81 1.47
N SER A 23 3.61 -13.01 0.64
CA SER A 23 3.72 -12.39 -0.67
C SER A 23 2.92 -13.16 -1.74
N ILE A 24 2.54 -12.47 -2.81
CA ILE A 24 1.97 -13.10 -4.00
C ILE A 24 2.95 -14.05 -4.70
N SER A 25 4.27 -13.94 -4.47
CA SER A 25 5.28 -14.89 -4.94
C SER A 25 5.20 -16.24 -4.23
N GLY A 26 4.49 -16.32 -3.10
CA GLY A 26 4.40 -17.51 -2.25
C GLY A 26 5.40 -17.52 -1.09
N GLU A 27 6.34 -16.59 -1.06
CA GLU A 27 7.33 -16.44 0.00
C GLU A 27 6.76 -15.62 1.18
N ASP A 28 7.24 -15.93 2.38
CA ASP A 28 6.93 -15.13 3.56
C ASP A 28 7.86 -13.89 3.61
N PHE A 29 7.24 -12.73 3.61
CA PHE A 29 7.94 -11.47 3.77
C PHE A 29 8.06 -11.09 5.24
N GLU A 30 9.22 -10.56 5.61
CA GLU A 30 9.45 -9.95 6.92
C GLU A 30 10.11 -8.57 6.75
N LEU A 31 9.54 -7.55 7.39
CA LEU A 31 10.07 -6.18 7.31
C LEU A 31 11.51 -6.09 7.84
N ASN A 32 11.86 -6.88 8.84
CA ASN A 32 13.20 -6.93 9.40
C ASN A 32 14.27 -7.40 8.41
N LYS A 33 13.90 -8.18 7.39
CA LYS A 33 14.84 -8.66 6.35
C LYS A 33 15.27 -7.59 5.36
N VAL A 34 14.54 -6.47 5.33
CA VAL A 34 14.86 -5.31 4.45
C VAL A 34 15.34 -4.10 5.24
N LYS A 35 15.70 -4.27 6.52
CA LYS A 35 16.38 -3.23 7.30
C LYS A 35 17.69 -2.79 6.62
N GLY A 36 18.04 -1.53 6.80
CA GLY A 36 19.18 -0.92 6.11
C GLY A 36 18.85 -0.37 4.73
N LYS A 37 17.60 -0.53 4.27
CA LYS A 37 17.09 0.10 3.06
C LYS A 37 16.15 1.26 3.37
N LYS A 38 16.07 2.21 2.45
CA LYS A 38 14.98 3.19 2.41
C LYS A 38 13.71 2.49 1.93
N ILE A 39 12.62 2.58 2.69
CA ILE A 39 11.40 1.80 2.44
C ILE A 39 10.24 2.74 2.20
N LEU A 40 9.49 2.53 1.10
CA LEU A 40 8.11 2.96 1.00
C LEU A 40 7.21 1.80 1.42
N LEU A 41 6.60 1.90 2.59
CA LEU A 41 5.56 0.97 3.03
C LEU A 41 4.20 1.57 2.73
N SER A 42 3.39 0.90 1.90
CA SER A 42 2.07 1.40 1.53
C SER A 42 0.97 0.40 1.87
N PHE A 43 -0.06 0.89 2.56
CA PHE A 43 -1.31 0.16 2.79
C PHE A 43 -2.30 0.53 1.70
N TYR A 44 -2.66 -0.46 0.90
CA TYR A 44 -3.64 -0.34 -0.18
C TYR A 44 -4.98 -0.95 0.23
N ARG A 45 -5.98 -0.74 -0.58
CA ARG A 45 -7.33 -1.28 -0.41
C ARG A 45 -7.40 -2.74 -0.88
N PHE A 46 -8.52 -3.15 -1.42
CA PHE A 46 -8.74 -4.49 -1.99
C PHE A 46 -8.02 -4.68 -3.35
N ALA A 47 -7.73 -5.92 -3.71
CA ALA A 47 -6.92 -6.29 -4.88
C ALA A 47 -7.42 -5.74 -6.23
N ALA A 48 -8.75 -5.75 -6.46
CA ALA A 48 -9.36 -5.27 -7.71
C ALA A 48 -9.59 -3.74 -7.76
N CYS A 49 -9.05 -2.98 -6.78
CA CYS A 49 -9.23 -1.53 -6.71
C CYS A 49 -8.55 -0.82 -7.88
N PRO A 50 -9.29 -0.09 -8.76
CA PRO A 50 -8.70 0.59 -9.92
C PRO A 50 -7.63 1.61 -9.55
N MET A 51 -7.88 2.40 -8.49
CA MET A 51 -6.94 3.43 -8.01
C MET A 51 -5.65 2.83 -7.48
N CYS A 52 -5.73 1.70 -6.74
CA CYS A 52 -4.57 1.01 -6.22
C CYS A 52 -3.72 0.42 -7.35
N ASN A 53 -4.38 -0.23 -8.33
CA ASN A 53 -3.70 -0.81 -9.49
C ASN A 53 -3.05 0.27 -10.38
N LEU A 54 -3.69 1.45 -10.53
CA LEU A 54 -3.07 2.60 -11.20
C LEU A 54 -1.82 3.07 -10.46
N ARG A 55 -1.87 3.15 -9.12
CA ARG A 55 -0.72 3.56 -8.30
C ARG A 55 0.43 2.56 -8.39
N ILE A 56 0.14 1.27 -8.28
CA ILE A 56 1.14 0.21 -8.48
C ILE A 56 1.82 0.33 -9.85
N ASN A 57 1.03 0.50 -10.91
CA ASN A 57 1.57 0.67 -12.27
C ASN A 57 2.44 1.95 -12.42
N GLU A 58 2.05 3.03 -11.78
CA GLU A 58 2.81 4.29 -11.74
C GLU A 58 4.18 4.09 -11.07
N LEU A 59 4.23 3.38 -9.93
CA LEU A 59 5.46 3.08 -9.21
C LEU A 59 6.36 2.10 -9.98
N ILE A 60 5.79 1.10 -10.65
CA ILE A 60 6.54 0.18 -11.51
C ILE A 60 7.25 0.94 -12.63
N LYS A 61 6.55 1.85 -13.32
CA LYS A 61 7.12 2.67 -14.41
C LYS A 61 8.24 3.60 -13.95
N SER A 62 8.20 4.01 -12.70
CA SER A 62 9.19 4.91 -12.11
C SER A 62 10.28 4.16 -11.34
N TYR A 63 10.24 2.82 -11.32
CA TYR A 63 11.06 2.03 -10.40
C TYR A 63 12.56 2.20 -10.66
N GLU A 64 12.97 2.29 -11.91
CA GLU A 64 14.37 2.52 -12.31
C GLU A 64 14.91 3.90 -11.90
N SER A 65 14.01 4.85 -11.60
CA SER A 65 14.39 6.20 -11.13
C SER A 65 14.65 6.26 -9.62
N PHE A 66 14.32 5.20 -8.88
CA PHE A 66 14.59 5.13 -7.45
C PHE A 66 16.05 4.70 -7.19
N GLY A 67 16.58 5.13 -6.05
CA GLY A 67 17.91 4.75 -5.60
C GLY A 67 18.06 3.23 -5.41
N LYS A 68 19.30 2.71 -5.58
CA LYS A 68 19.57 1.26 -5.47
C LYS A 68 19.26 0.68 -4.09
N ASN A 69 19.31 1.51 -3.05
CA ASN A 69 19.01 1.11 -1.67
C ASN A 69 17.56 1.37 -1.27
N PHE A 70 16.65 1.41 -2.24
CA PHE A 70 15.22 1.64 -2.02
C PHE A 70 14.39 0.39 -2.28
N ILE A 71 13.32 0.19 -1.52
CA ILE A 71 12.33 -0.84 -1.75
C ILE A 71 10.93 -0.31 -1.48
N HIS A 72 9.98 -0.63 -2.36
CA HIS A 72 8.56 -0.47 -2.09
C HIS A 72 7.99 -1.78 -1.52
N VAL A 73 7.19 -1.69 -0.48
CA VAL A 73 6.45 -2.81 0.14
C VAL A 73 4.96 -2.47 0.10
N ALA A 74 4.22 -3.19 -0.72
CA ALA A 74 2.78 -2.96 -0.93
C ALA A 74 1.95 -3.96 -0.14
N ILE A 75 1.14 -3.50 0.83
CA ILE A 75 0.25 -4.34 1.65
C ILE A 75 -1.20 -4.09 1.22
N PHE A 76 -1.94 -5.17 0.94
CA PHE A 76 -3.33 -5.12 0.55
C PHE A 76 -4.25 -5.79 1.58
N ASP A 77 -5.43 -5.20 1.78
CA ASP A 77 -6.56 -5.81 2.48
C ASP A 77 -7.23 -6.84 1.56
N SER A 78 -6.60 -8.01 1.42
CA SER A 78 -7.07 -9.06 0.51
C SER A 78 -6.46 -10.41 0.89
N LYS A 79 -7.11 -11.49 0.44
CA LYS A 79 -6.53 -12.83 0.45
C LYS A 79 -5.46 -12.98 -0.64
N VAL A 80 -4.42 -13.80 -0.39
CA VAL A 80 -3.31 -14.05 -1.35
C VAL A 80 -3.82 -14.45 -2.72
N ASP A 81 -4.74 -15.41 -2.81
CA ASP A 81 -5.24 -15.91 -4.11
C ASP A 81 -5.97 -14.82 -4.90
N ASN A 82 -6.77 -14.01 -4.20
CA ASN A 82 -7.45 -12.89 -4.84
C ASN A 82 -6.45 -11.82 -5.30
N LEU A 83 -5.44 -11.56 -4.48
CA LEU A 83 -4.39 -10.59 -4.80
C LEU A 83 -3.57 -11.06 -6.01
N LYS A 84 -3.16 -12.33 -6.07
CA LYS A 84 -2.50 -12.94 -7.23
C LYS A 84 -3.29 -12.73 -8.52
N ARG A 85 -4.60 -12.98 -8.49
CA ARG A 85 -5.48 -12.85 -9.67
C ARG A 85 -5.46 -11.44 -10.27
N PHE A 86 -5.39 -10.39 -9.45
CA PHE A 86 -5.50 -9.00 -9.91
C PHE A 86 -4.16 -8.30 -10.07
N THR A 87 -3.11 -8.73 -9.38
CA THR A 87 -1.83 -8.02 -9.34
C THR A 87 -0.68 -8.75 -10.04
N SER A 88 -0.75 -10.08 -10.26
CA SER A 88 0.33 -10.83 -10.91
C SER A 88 0.69 -10.29 -12.31
N LYS A 89 -0.30 -9.78 -13.05
CA LYS A 89 -0.09 -9.18 -14.37
C LYS A 89 0.77 -7.92 -14.37
N HIS A 90 1.00 -7.32 -13.21
CA HIS A 90 1.82 -6.12 -13.10
C HIS A 90 3.32 -6.39 -13.18
N ASN A 91 3.76 -7.63 -12.87
CA ASN A 91 5.19 -7.99 -12.81
C ASN A 91 5.98 -7.00 -11.93
N ALA A 92 5.45 -6.68 -10.74
CA ALA A 92 6.04 -5.69 -9.86
C ALA A 92 7.43 -6.11 -9.37
N PRO A 93 8.45 -5.24 -9.46
CA PRO A 93 9.82 -5.52 -8.99
C PRO A 93 9.96 -5.38 -7.45
N PHE A 94 8.86 -5.40 -6.74
CA PHE A 94 8.79 -5.23 -5.29
C PHE A 94 7.71 -6.15 -4.68
N PRO A 95 7.81 -6.49 -3.39
CA PRO A 95 6.86 -7.37 -2.74
C PRO A 95 5.44 -6.77 -2.67
N ILE A 96 4.46 -7.58 -3.06
CA ILE A 96 3.04 -7.32 -2.88
C ILE A 96 2.50 -8.35 -1.87
N LEU A 97 1.97 -7.86 -0.76
CA LEU A 97 1.65 -8.64 0.43
C LEU A 97 0.16 -8.63 0.73
N ALA A 98 -0.33 -9.73 1.30
CA ALA A 98 -1.72 -9.90 1.69
C ALA A 98 -1.87 -9.87 3.22
N ASP A 99 -2.55 -8.88 3.77
CA ASP A 99 -3.01 -8.87 5.16
C ASP A 99 -4.42 -9.46 5.26
N GLU A 100 -4.51 -10.78 5.09
CA GLU A 100 -5.79 -11.52 5.04
C GLU A 100 -6.65 -11.38 6.29
N LYS A 101 -6.00 -11.16 7.44
CA LYS A 101 -6.66 -11.05 8.75
C LYS A 101 -6.92 -9.61 9.17
N TYR A 102 -6.53 -8.63 8.32
CA TYR A 102 -6.64 -7.21 8.65
C TYR A 102 -5.86 -6.83 9.92
N GLU A 103 -4.76 -7.55 10.19
CA GLU A 103 -3.99 -7.42 11.42
C GLU A 103 -3.23 -6.09 11.48
N TYR A 104 -2.42 -5.82 10.46
CA TYR A 104 -1.59 -4.60 10.41
C TYR A 104 -2.42 -3.37 10.04
N PHE A 105 -3.46 -3.52 9.24
CA PHE A 105 -4.43 -2.43 9.00
C PHE A 105 -5.11 -2.00 10.31
N SER A 106 -5.51 -2.95 11.16
CA SER A 106 -6.11 -2.66 12.46
C SER A 106 -5.09 -2.07 13.43
N LYS A 107 -3.89 -2.67 13.51
CA LYS A 107 -2.81 -2.24 14.40
C LYS A 107 -2.39 -0.80 14.17
N TYR A 108 -2.20 -0.42 12.90
CA TYR A 108 -1.74 0.91 12.52
C TYR A 108 -2.88 1.89 12.23
N ASP A 109 -4.08 1.59 12.73
CA ASP A 109 -5.28 2.42 12.63
C ASP A 109 -5.52 2.98 11.20
N VAL A 110 -5.38 2.08 10.21
CA VAL A 110 -5.71 2.40 8.82
C VAL A 110 -7.21 2.65 8.71
N GLU A 111 -7.57 3.89 8.48
CA GLU A 111 -8.95 4.38 8.60
C GLU A 111 -9.87 3.78 7.52
N LYS A 112 -11.11 3.49 7.91
CA LYS A 112 -12.24 3.22 7.00
C LYS A 112 -13.18 4.41 7.04
N SER A 113 -13.39 5.07 5.90
CA SER A 113 -14.25 6.25 5.82
C SER A 113 -15.16 6.19 4.61
N PHE A 114 -16.46 5.97 4.85
CA PHE A 114 -17.48 5.98 3.81
C PHE A 114 -17.65 7.36 3.16
N VAL A 115 -17.60 8.41 3.96
CA VAL A 115 -17.72 9.80 3.48
C VAL A 115 -16.58 10.15 2.53
N ARG A 116 -15.33 9.86 2.92
CA ARG A 116 -14.15 10.09 2.07
C ARG A 116 -14.17 9.20 0.83
N PHE A 117 -14.68 7.99 0.95
CA PHE A 117 -14.89 7.10 -0.20
C PHE A 117 -15.84 7.76 -1.22
N LEU A 118 -17.04 8.20 -0.81
CA LEU A 118 -17.99 8.87 -1.70
C LEU A 118 -17.42 10.16 -2.31
N TRP A 119 -16.78 10.98 -1.49
CA TRP A 119 -16.12 12.19 -1.95
C TRP A 119 -15.07 11.89 -3.02
N SER A 120 -14.26 10.86 -2.81
CA SER A 120 -13.25 10.42 -3.78
C SER A 120 -13.85 9.98 -5.11
N GLN A 121 -15.04 9.36 -5.13
CA GLN A 121 -15.73 8.98 -6.37
C GLN A 121 -16.01 10.21 -7.25
N ILE A 122 -16.37 11.33 -6.61
CA ILE A 122 -16.69 12.59 -7.32
C ILE A 122 -15.41 13.27 -7.80
N ILE A 123 -14.48 13.56 -6.87
CA ILE A 123 -13.30 14.38 -7.20
C ILE A 123 -12.24 13.64 -8.02
N ARG A 124 -12.24 12.31 -8.02
CA ARG A 124 -11.28 11.45 -8.73
C ARG A 124 -11.90 10.66 -9.88
N ALA A 125 -13.10 11.02 -10.32
CA ALA A 125 -13.81 10.33 -11.41
C ALA A 125 -12.93 10.12 -12.65
N ASN A 126 -12.23 11.16 -13.11
CA ASN A 126 -11.32 11.08 -14.26
C ASN A 126 -10.21 10.02 -14.09
N ARG A 127 -9.64 9.90 -12.87
CA ARG A 127 -8.59 8.92 -12.56
C ARG A 127 -9.19 7.50 -12.51
N GLN A 128 -10.41 7.37 -12.03
CA GLN A 128 -11.13 6.12 -11.97
C GLN A 128 -11.48 5.60 -13.36
N PHE A 129 -11.95 6.46 -14.26
CA PHE A 129 -12.18 6.12 -15.67
C PHE A 129 -10.89 5.66 -16.36
N LYS A 130 -9.74 6.32 -16.13
CA LYS A 130 -8.44 5.84 -16.61
C LYS A 130 -8.12 4.41 -16.15
N GLY A 131 -8.49 4.06 -14.91
CA GLY A 131 -8.34 2.70 -14.39
C GLY A 131 -9.22 1.71 -15.16
N TYR A 132 -10.46 2.06 -15.41
CA TYR A 132 -11.40 1.22 -16.16
C TYR A 132 -10.94 1.00 -17.60
N PHE A 133 -10.50 2.03 -18.30
CA PHE A 133 -9.93 1.90 -19.66
C PHE A 133 -8.66 1.04 -19.71
N LYS A 134 -7.91 0.92 -18.62
CA LYS A 134 -6.77 0.00 -18.50
C LYS A 134 -7.19 -1.42 -18.07
N GLY A 135 -8.49 -1.69 -17.97
CA GLY A 135 -9.01 -3.00 -17.62
C GLY A 135 -8.98 -3.30 -16.11
N TYR A 136 -8.77 -2.31 -15.25
CA TYR A 136 -8.87 -2.46 -13.81
C TYR A 136 -10.33 -2.30 -13.37
N LEU A 137 -11.11 -3.36 -13.54
CA LEU A 137 -12.52 -3.36 -13.18
C LEU A 137 -12.69 -3.83 -11.72
N PRO A 138 -13.54 -3.18 -10.91
CA PRO A 138 -13.81 -3.57 -9.54
C PRO A 138 -14.78 -4.78 -9.48
N ILE A 139 -14.39 -5.89 -10.12
CA ILE A 139 -15.25 -7.07 -10.30
C ILE A 139 -15.39 -7.87 -9.00
N ALA A 140 -14.53 -7.66 -8.01
CA ALA A 140 -14.56 -8.38 -6.74
C ALA A 140 -14.31 -7.42 -5.58
N PHE A 141 -15.35 -7.11 -4.84
CA PHE A 141 -15.32 -6.29 -3.61
C PHE A 141 -14.98 -7.15 -2.38
N LYS A 142 -13.94 -8.01 -2.48
CA LYS A 142 -13.44 -8.80 -1.35
C LYS A 142 -12.35 -8.00 -0.65
N GLY A 143 -12.71 -7.27 0.40
CA GLY A 143 -11.83 -6.39 1.17
C GLY A 143 -12.47 -5.05 1.51
N GLY A 144 -11.74 -4.16 2.16
CA GLY A 144 -12.25 -2.87 2.63
C GLY A 144 -12.45 -1.85 1.52
N ILE A 145 -13.68 -1.71 1.02
CA ILE A 145 -14.04 -0.71 0.00
C ILE A 145 -13.81 0.71 0.51
N THR A 146 -14.02 0.94 1.79
CA THR A 146 -13.93 2.25 2.44
C THR A 146 -12.56 2.51 3.09
N THR A 147 -11.62 1.56 3.01
CA THR A 147 -10.25 1.71 3.53
C THR A 147 -9.54 2.87 2.81
N MET A 148 -8.93 3.77 3.57
CA MET A 148 -8.12 4.86 3.04
C MET A 148 -6.66 4.42 2.95
N PRO A 149 -5.94 4.74 1.85
CA PRO A 149 -4.53 4.37 1.75
C PRO A 149 -3.65 5.07 2.79
N VAL A 150 -2.53 4.43 3.12
CA VAL A 150 -1.48 5.05 3.96
C VAL A 150 -0.13 4.79 3.32
N ASP A 151 0.69 5.83 3.18
CA ASP A 151 2.07 5.74 2.74
C ASP A 151 3.01 6.11 3.89
N VAL A 152 4.04 5.30 4.12
CA VAL A 152 5.04 5.49 5.17
C VAL A 152 6.44 5.43 4.55
N LEU A 153 7.25 6.45 4.76
CA LEU A 153 8.68 6.46 4.40
C LEU A 153 9.51 6.12 5.62
N ILE A 154 10.33 5.08 5.50
CA ILE A 154 11.21 4.58 6.57
C ILE A 154 12.64 4.64 6.05
N ASN A 155 13.53 5.25 6.83
CA ASN A 155 14.94 5.37 6.48
C ASN A 155 15.74 4.09 6.77
N GLU A 156 17.03 4.11 6.47
CA GLU A 156 17.94 2.98 6.67
C GLU A 156 18.06 2.54 8.13
N ASP A 157 17.85 3.45 9.09
CA ASP A 157 17.86 3.16 10.53
C ASP A 157 16.52 2.53 11.01
N GLY A 158 15.57 2.34 10.10
CA GLY A 158 14.25 1.80 10.39
C GLY A 158 13.31 2.80 11.07
N VAL A 159 13.62 4.10 10.98
CA VAL A 159 12.83 5.19 11.58
C VAL A 159 11.90 5.79 10.53
N VAL A 160 10.65 6.04 10.91
CA VAL A 160 9.66 6.71 10.06
C VAL A 160 10.05 8.19 9.88
N GLU A 161 10.35 8.60 8.65
CA GLU A 161 10.63 10.00 8.30
C GLU A 161 9.39 10.76 7.82
N ARG A 162 8.45 10.07 7.20
CA ARG A 162 7.20 10.67 6.73
C ARG A 162 6.09 9.65 6.76
N VAL A 163 4.90 10.07 7.15
CA VAL A 163 3.68 9.28 7.06
C VAL A 163 2.57 10.11 6.44
N LYS A 164 1.79 9.51 5.59
CA LYS A 164 0.64 10.13 4.94
C LYS A 164 -0.57 9.22 5.04
N TYR A 165 -1.49 9.55 5.94
CA TYR A 165 -2.84 9.01 5.97
C TYR A 165 -3.67 9.76 4.92
N ALA A 166 -4.12 9.07 3.89
CA ALA A 166 -4.75 9.67 2.73
C ALA A 166 -6.08 10.37 3.07
N LYS A 167 -6.33 11.51 2.44
CA LYS A 167 -7.60 12.24 2.53
C LYS A 167 -8.62 11.74 1.50
N ASP A 168 -8.15 11.14 0.41
CA ASP A 168 -8.95 10.50 -0.64
C ASP A 168 -8.24 9.26 -1.20
N LEU A 169 -8.90 8.52 -2.09
CA LEU A 169 -8.42 7.24 -2.61
C LEU A 169 -7.16 7.31 -3.50
N SER A 170 -6.73 8.50 -3.87
CA SER A 170 -5.53 8.74 -4.70
C SER A 170 -4.50 9.64 -4.02
N ASP A 171 -4.73 9.98 -2.76
CA ASP A 171 -3.88 10.91 -2.02
C ASP A 171 -2.62 10.21 -1.48
N HIS A 172 -1.76 9.80 -2.40
CA HIS A 172 -0.46 9.21 -2.13
C HIS A 172 0.67 10.24 -2.04
N ILE A 173 1.83 9.85 -1.49
CA ILE A 173 3.06 10.63 -1.59
C ILE A 173 3.45 10.71 -3.07
N PRO A 174 3.69 11.92 -3.63
CA PRO A 174 4.03 12.08 -5.05
C PRO A 174 5.29 11.30 -5.44
N VAL A 175 5.32 10.74 -6.65
CA VAL A 175 6.48 9.96 -7.16
C VAL A 175 7.78 10.77 -7.12
N LYS A 176 7.72 12.07 -7.45
CA LYS A 176 8.89 12.97 -7.36
C LYS A 176 9.49 13.04 -5.96
N ASP A 177 8.64 13.02 -4.92
CA ASP A 177 9.08 13.05 -3.52
C ASP A 177 9.68 11.69 -3.13
N LEU A 178 9.13 10.59 -3.66
CA LEU A 178 9.70 9.25 -3.47
C LEU A 178 11.07 9.11 -4.12
N ILE A 179 11.25 9.64 -5.34
CA ILE A 179 12.56 9.67 -6.01
C ILE A 179 13.57 10.46 -5.17
N LYS A 180 13.18 11.64 -4.69
CA LYS A 180 14.03 12.46 -3.81
C LYS A 180 14.39 11.75 -2.52
N PHE A 181 13.45 11.04 -1.91
CA PHE A 181 13.70 10.27 -0.68
C PHE A 181 14.62 9.08 -0.94
N SER A 182 14.44 8.38 -2.08
CA SER A 182 15.14 7.13 -2.39
C SER A 182 16.61 7.33 -2.73
N ASN A 183 16.99 8.46 -3.28
CA ASN A 183 18.37 8.85 -3.62
C ASN A 183 19.03 9.64 -2.48
#